data_ca207d26e41b8d6330d61231d3160a84
#
_entry.id   ca207d26e41b8d6330d61231d3160a84
#
_cell.length_a   1.000
_cell.length_b   1.000
_cell.length_c   1.000
_cell.angle_alpha   90.00
_cell.angle_beta   90.00
_cell.angle_gamma   90.00
#
_symmetry.space_group_name_H-M   'P 1'
#
loop_
_entity.id
_entity.type
_entity.pdbx_description
1 polymer ?
#
loop_
_entity_poly.entity_id
_entity_poly.type
_entity_poly.pdbx_seq_one_letter_code
_entity_poly.pdbx_strand_id
1 'polypeptide(L)'
;MAPKKKVTGLIKLQINAGAANPAPPIGPALGQHGVNIMEFCKAYNAATESQRGNVIPVEITVYEDRSFTFVTKTPPAAELIKKAAGVAKGSGTPHTVKVAKLTNAQVEEIATMKMEDLNANDLDAAAKIIAGTARSMGIEVE
;
A
#
# COMPACT_ATOMS: atom_id res chain seq x y z
N MET A 1 25.24 -7.71 22.08
CA MET A 1 23.93 -7.27 21.56
C MET A 1 24.00 -5.81 21.21
N ALA A 2 23.64 -5.46 19.99
CA ALA A 2 23.51 -4.04 19.63
C ALA A 2 22.42 -3.41 20.50
N PRO A 3 22.62 -2.20 21.04
CA PRO A 3 21.61 -1.53 21.84
C PRO A 3 20.35 -1.34 20.97
N LYS A 4 19.22 -1.78 21.49
CA LYS A 4 17.94 -1.52 20.81
C LYS A 4 17.68 -0.03 20.83
N LYS A 5 17.70 0.58 19.66
CA LYS A 5 17.35 1.99 19.50
C LYS A 5 15.90 2.18 19.93
N LYS A 6 15.65 3.25 20.65
CA LYS A 6 14.30 3.57 21.10
C LYS A 6 13.52 4.21 19.97
N VAL A 7 12.31 3.71 19.72
CA VAL A 7 11.43 4.22 18.67
C VAL A 7 10.76 5.51 19.17
N THR A 8 10.90 6.60 18.41
CA THR A 8 10.23 7.87 18.71
C THR A 8 8.94 8.05 17.94
N GLY A 9 8.79 7.38 16.80
CA GLY A 9 7.58 7.48 16.00
C GLY A 9 7.47 6.41 14.93
N LEU A 10 6.25 6.19 14.49
CA LEU A 10 5.93 5.32 13.37
C LEU A 10 5.13 6.12 12.35
N ILE A 11 5.57 6.10 11.10
CA ILE A 11 4.93 6.81 10.00
C ILE A 11 4.44 5.78 8.99
N LYS A 12 3.18 5.90 8.57
CA LYS A 12 2.60 5.05 7.52
C LYS A 12 2.20 5.93 6.35
N LEU A 13 2.75 5.64 5.18
CA LEU A 13 2.50 6.40 3.96
C LEU A 13 2.21 5.47 2.80
N GLN A 14 1.50 5.99 1.80
CA GLN A 14 1.32 5.33 0.51
C GLN A 14 1.97 6.21 -0.56
N ILE A 15 2.98 5.67 -1.22
CA ILE A 15 3.80 6.42 -2.17
C ILE A 15 3.89 5.63 -3.47
N ASN A 16 3.86 6.33 -4.60
CA ASN A 16 4.09 5.69 -5.90
C ASN A 16 5.50 5.12 -5.96
N ALA A 17 5.61 3.87 -6.39
CA ALA A 17 6.89 3.19 -6.49
C ALA A 17 7.85 3.91 -7.45
N GLY A 18 9.07 4.14 -7.01
CA GLY A 18 10.09 4.82 -7.77
C GLY A 18 9.87 6.33 -7.97
N ALA A 19 8.86 6.91 -7.31
CA ALA A 19 8.47 8.31 -7.48
C ALA A 19 8.42 9.10 -6.16
N ALA A 20 9.08 8.62 -5.12
CA ALA A 20 9.17 9.35 -3.86
C ALA A 20 9.97 10.65 -4.03
N ASN A 21 9.42 11.75 -3.55
CA ASN A 21 10.05 13.06 -3.58
C ASN A 21 9.73 13.85 -2.30
N PRO A 22 10.43 14.96 -2.03
CA PRO A 22 10.21 15.75 -0.83
C PRO A 22 8.86 16.50 -0.78
N ALA A 23 8.09 16.46 -1.86
CA ALA A 23 6.78 17.13 -1.91
C ALA A 23 5.78 16.45 -0.95
N PRO A 24 4.71 17.16 -0.50
CA PRO A 24 3.66 16.54 0.29
C PRO A 24 3.11 15.27 -0.38
N PRO A 25 2.76 14.21 0.40
CA PRO A 25 2.72 14.16 1.87
C PRO A 25 4.02 13.74 2.55
N ILE A 26 5.06 13.42 1.81
CA ILE A 26 6.31 12.85 2.36
C ILE A 26 7.10 13.87 3.19
N GLY A 27 7.30 15.06 2.65
CA GLY A 27 8.08 16.11 3.31
C GLY A 27 7.58 16.44 4.71
N PRO A 28 6.32 16.87 4.86
CA PRO A 28 5.76 17.18 6.17
C PRO A 28 5.76 16.01 7.15
N ALA A 29 5.45 14.80 6.67
CA ALA A 29 5.38 13.60 7.52
C ALA A 29 6.75 13.26 8.12
N LEU A 30 7.80 13.30 7.32
CA LEU A 30 9.17 13.01 7.77
C LEU A 30 9.81 14.19 8.48
N GLY A 31 9.50 15.40 8.05
CA GLY A 31 10.04 16.62 8.63
C GLY A 31 9.68 16.81 10.10
N GLN A 32 8.48 16.42 10.51
CA GLN A 32 8.03 16.45 11.89
C GLN A 32 8.89 15.61 12.83
N HIS A 33 9.49 14.54 12.32
CA HIS A 33 10.33 13.62 13.07
C HIS A 33 11.83 13.90 12.90
N GLY A 34 12.19 14.91 12.11
CA GLY A 34 13.59 15.26 11.87
C GLY A 34 14.38 14.26 11.04
N VAL A 35 13.70 13.44 10.25
CA VAL A 35 14.32 12.43 9.38
C VAL A 35 14.85 13.08 8.10
N ASN A 36 15.98 12.58 7.57
CA ASN A 36 16.51 13.02 6.29
C ASN A 36 15.62 12.55 5.15
N ILE A 37 14.83 13.48 4.60
CA ILE A 37 13.84 13.21 3.57
C ILE A 37 14.50 12.69 2.27
N MET A 38 15.61 13.30 1.87
CA MET A 38 16.30 12.92 0.62
C MET A 38 16.88 11.51 0.69
N GLU A 39 17.43 11.14 1.84
CA GLU A 39 17.97 9.79 2.07
C GLU A 39 16.85 8.75 1.99
N PHE A 40 15.71 9.03 2.62
CA PHE A 40 14.53 8.17 2.53
C PHE A 40 14.04 8.03 1.10
N CYS A 41 13.90 9.13 0.37
CA CYS A 41 13.43 9.10 -1.02
C CYS A 41 14.34 8.25 -1.91
N LYS A 42 15.66 8.39 -1.78
CA LYS A 42 16.64 7.59 -2.52
C LYS A 42 16.53 6.10 -2.20
N ALA A 43 16.47 5.76 -0.92
CA ALA A 43 16.37 4.39 -0.46
C ALA A 43 15.06 3.74 -0.91
N TYR A 44 13.96 4.45 -0.76
CA TYR A 44 12.63 3.98 -1.17
C TYR A 44 12.55 3.77 -2.70
N ASN A 45 13.02 4.74 -3.47
CA ASN A 45 13.01 4.64 -4.94
C ASN A 45 13.84 3.44 -5.41
N ALA A 46 15.01 3.21 -4.82
CA ALA A 46 15.84 2.05 -5.14
C ALA A 46 15.14 0.73 -4.78
N ALA A 47 14.48 0.67 -3.63
CA ALA A 47 13.79 -0.53 -3.16
C ALA A 47 12.53 -0.85 -3.99
N THR A 48 11.87 0.15 -4.55
CA THR A 48 10.60 0.00 -5.27
C THR A 48 10.71 0.16 -6.78
N GLU A 49 11.91 0.29 -7.32
CA GLU A 49 12.12 0.51 -8.76
C GLU A 49 11.48 -0.58 -9.62
N SER A 50 11.58 -1.84 -9.18
CA SER A 50 10.98 -2.98 -9.89
C SER A 50 9.45 -2.97 -9.91
N GLN A 51 8.83 -2.18 -9.04
CA GLN A 51 7.37 -2.10 -8.89
C GLN A 51 6.80 -0.76 -9.38
N ARG A 52 7.53 -0.05 -10.21
CA ARG A 52 7.08 1.22 -10.79
C ARG A 52 5.67 1.11 -11.38
N GLY A 53 4.89 2.16 -11.16
CA GLY A 53 3.51 2.23 -11.63
C GLY A 53 2.48 1.74 -10.61
N ASN A 54 2.92 1.18 -9.48
CA ASN A 54 2.06 0.77 -8.37
C ASN A 54 2.22 1.74 -7.20
N VAL A 55 1.15 1.90 -6.42
CA VAL A 55 1.23 2.57 -5.12
C VAL A 55 1.70 1.54 -4.10
N ILE A 56 2.77 1.83 -3.40
CA ILE A 56 3.33 0.93 -2.40
C ILE A 56 3.19 1.54 -1.01
N PRO A 57 2.48 0.88 -0.09
CA PRO A 57 2.45 1.30 1.31
C PRO A 57 3.82 1.11 1.95
N VAL A 58 4.23 2.05 2.74
CA VAL A 58 5.50 1.99 3.48
C VAL A 58 5.26 2.33 4.94
N GLU A 59 5.84 1.55 5.83
CA GLU A 59 5.90 1.84 7.26
C GLU A 59 7.32 2.26 7.61
N ILE A 60 7.46 3.48 8.13
CA ILE A 60 8.75 4.07 8.50
C ILE A 60 8.82 4.13 10.02
N THR A 61 9.84 3.50 10.59
CA THR A 61 10.12 3.56 12.01
C THR A 61 11.24 4.56 12.26
N VAL A 62 10.98 5.59 13.07
CA VAL A 62 11.94 6.63 13.41
C VAL A 62 12.49 6.40 14.81
N TYR A 63 13.79 6.50 14.96
CA TYR A 63 14.50 6.31 16.23
C TYR A 63 14.96 7.63 16.85
N GLU A 64 15.33 7.60 18.12
CA GLU A 64 15.79 8.77 18.87
C GLU A 64 17.01 9.48 18.25
N ASP A 65 17.87 8.74 17.58
CA ASP A 65 19.06 9.27 16.91
C ASP A 65 18.77 9.85 15.52
N ARG A 66 17.48 10.02 15.18
CA ARG A 66 17.00 10.49 13.87
C ARG A 66 17.27 9.52 12.72
N SER A 67 17.73 8.32 13.02
CA SER A 67 17.81 7.26 12.03
C SER A 67 16.41 6.69 11.78
N PHE A 68 16.24 6.02 10.66
CA PHE A 68 14.97 5.39 10.31
C PHE A 68 15.20 4.02 9.67
N THR A 69 14.21 3.18 9.81
CA THR A 69 14.07 1.96 9.00
C THR A 69 12.69 1.97 8.35
N PHE A 70 12.58 1.37 7.19
CA PHE A 70 11.29 1.27 6.53
C PHE A 70 11.05 -0.14 6.00
N VAL A 71 9.77 -0.50 5.95
CA VAL A 71 9.31 -1.76 5.37
C VAL A 71 8.27 -1.43 4.31
N THR A 72 8.47 -1.95 3.11
CA THR A 72 7.48 -1.82 2.03
C THR A 72 6.52 -3.01 2.08
N LYS A 73 5.26 -2.76 1.80
CA LYS A 73 4.21 -3.77 1.75
C LYS A 73 3.73 -3.98 0.32
N THR A 74 2.88 -4.98 0.11
CA THR A 74 2.24 -5.19 -1.20
C THR A 74 1.32 -4.00 -1.53
N PRO A 75 1.05 -3.72 -2.82
CA PRO A 75 0.14 -2.64 -3.20
C PRO A 75 -1.22 -2.75 -2.50
N PRO A 76 -1.89 -1.63 -2.18
CA PRO A 76 -3.21 -1.68 -1.56
C PRO A 76 -4.21 -2.46 -2.40
N ALA A 77 -5.08 -3.23 -1.76
CA ALA A 77 -6.10 -4.01 -2.46
C ALA A 77 -6.97 -3.13 -3.37
N ALA A 78 -7.32 -1.93 -2.90
CA ALA A 78 -8.11 -0.98 -3.67
C ALA A 78 -7.45 -0.59 -5.00
N GLU A 79 -6.14 -0.37 -5.01
CA GLU A 79 -5.39 -0.04 -6.23
C GLU A 79 -5.33 -1.22 -7.21
N LEU A 80 -5.10 -2.42 -6.70
CA LEU A 80 -5.09 -3.64 -7.51
C LEU A 80 -6.47 -3.92 -8.11
N ILE A 81 -7.52 -3.72 -7.35
CA ILE A 81 -8.91 -3.89 -7.81
C ILE A 81 -9.25 -2.88 -8.90
N LYS A 82 -8.92 -1.61 -8.72
CA LYS A 82 -9.14 -0.57 -9.73
C LYS A 82 -8.41 -0.88 -11.02
N LYS A 83 -7.17 -1.33 -10.93
CA LYS A 83 -6.35 -1.69 -12.09
C LYS A 83 -6.94 -2.90 -12.83
N ALA A 84 -7.36 -3.93 -12.12
CA ALA A 84 -7.96 -5.13 -12.70
C ALA A 84 -9.33 -4.84 -13.35
N ALA A 85 -10.13 -3.98 -12.72
CA ALA A 85 -11.43 -3.56 -13.24
C ALA A 85 -11.35 -2.51 -14.36
N GLY A 86 -10.18 -1.89 -14.54
CA GLY A 86 -9.98 -0.86 -15.56
C GLY A 86 -10.63 0.48 -15.24
N VAL A 87 -10.89 0.78 -13.97
CA VAL A 87 -11.49 2.04 -13.52
C VAL A 87 -10.48 2.90 -12.78
N ALA A 88 -10.59 4.22 -12.95
CA ALA A 88 -9.70 5.17 -12.29
C ALA A 88 -10.13 5.43 -10.84
N LYS A 89 -11.40 5.28 -10.52
CA LYS A 89 -11.97 5.60 -9.22
C LYS A 89 -13.14 4.68 -8.89
N GLY A 90 -13.27 4.31 -7.63
CA GLY A 90 -14.42 3.58 -7.12
C GLY A 90 -15.69 4.45 -7.01
N SER A 91 -16.81 3.83 -6.69
CA SER A 91 -18.08 4.53 -6.52
C SER A 91 -18.10 5.35 -5.23
N GLY A 92 -18.65 6.56 -5.29
CA GLY A 92 -18.95 7.36 -4.10
C GLY A 92 -20.19 6.84 -3.32
N THR A 93 -21.04 6.05 -3.99
CA THR A 93 -22.23 5.43 -3.38
C THR A 93 -22.27 3.93 -3.73
N PRO A 94 -21.35 3.13 -3.17
CA PRO A 94 -21.14 1.75 -3.64
C PRO A 94 -22.33 0.82 -3.42
N HIS A 95 -23.22 1.14 -2.51
CA HIS A 95 -24.43 0.36 -2.25
C HIS A 95 -25.54 0.57 -3.28
N THR A 96 -25.51 1.68 -4.01
CA THR A 96 -26.52 2.03 -5.01
C THR A 96 -25.96 2.08 -6.43
N VAL A 97 -24.72 2.54 -6.60
CA VAL A 97 -24.08 2.69 -7.91
C VAL A 97 -22.90 1.76 -8.03
N LYS A 98 -22.96 0.84 -8.97
CA LYS A 98 -21.84 -0.07 -9.31
C LYS A 98 -21.11 0.49 -10.54
N VAL A 99 -19.77 0.55 -10.48
CA VAL A 99 -18.96 1.16 -11.53
C VAL A 99 -18.23 0.15 -12.40
N ALA A 100 -18.06 -1.08 -11.93
CA ALA A 100 -17.36 -2.14 -12.67
C ALA A 100 -17.71 -3.52 -12.12
N LYS A 101 -17.18 -4.54 -12.79
CA LYS A 101 -17.29 -5.94 -12.36
C LYS A 101 -15.93 -6.60 -12.44
N LEU A 102 -15.67 -7.53 -11.53
CA LEU A 102 -14.50 -8.40 -11.52
C LEU A 102 -14.94 -9.86 -11.66
N THR A 103 -14.14 -10.65 -12.33
CA THR A 103 -14.31 -12.11 -12.34
C THR A 103 -13.65 -12.72 -11.11
N ASN A 104 -14.10 -13.91 -10.70
CA ASN A 104 -13.47 -14.65 -9.61
C ASN A 104 -11.98 -14.91 -9.88
N ALA A 105 -11.60 -15.18 -11.12
CA ALA A 105 -10.21 -15.37 -11.50
C ALA A 105 -9.35 -14.13 -11.21
N GLN A 106 -9.86 -12.93 -11.51
CA GLN A 106 -9.17 -11.68 -11.21
C GLN A 106 -9.03 -11.46 -9.70
N VAL A 107 -10.06 -11.76 -8.94
CA VAL A 107 -10.03 -11.68 -7.47
C VAL A 107 -9.00 -12.63 -6.87
N GLU A 108 -8.93 -13.86 -7.36
CA GLU A 108 -7.94 -14.85 -6.93
C GLU A 108 -6.51 -14.42 -7.25
N GLU A 109 -6.29 -13.82 -8.42
CA GLU A 109 -5.00 -13.27 -8.81
C GLU A 109 -4.54 -12.17 -7.86
N ILE A 110 -5.42 -11.23 -7.53
CA ILE A 110 -5.15 -10.17 -6.55
C ILE A 110 -4.88 -10.76 -5.17
N ALA A 111 -5.68 -11.73 -4.75
CA ALA A 111 -5.50 -12.41 -3.46
C ALA A 111 -4.13 -13.09 -3.38
N THR A 112 -3.70 -13.75 -4.45
CA THR A 112 -2.38 -14.40 -4.53
C THR A 112 -1.25 -13.38 -4.35
N MET A 113 -1.34 -12.22 -4.99
CA MET A 113 -0.33 -11.17 -4.84
C MET A 113 -0.27 -10.59 -3.42
N LYS A 114 -1.39 -10.59 -2.69
CA LYS A 114 -1.46 -10.04 -1.34
C LYS A 114 -1.32 -11.06 -0.21
N MET A 115 -1.17 -12.34 -0.52
CA MET A 115 -1.12 -13.39 0.50
C MET A 115 -0.08 -13.13 1.60
N GLU A 116 1.04 -12.49 1.27
CA GLU A 116 2.09 -12.15 2.23
C GLU A 116 1.60 -11.19 3.33
N ASP A 117 0.69 -10.28 3.01
CA ASP A 117 0.18 -9.25 3.93
C ASP A 117 -1.17 -9.63 4.55
N LEU A 118 -1.81 -10.68 4.05
CA LEU A 118 -3.10 -11.12 4.56
C LEU A 118 -2.95 -12.18 5.64
N ASN A 119 -3.89 -12.20 6.57
CA ASN A 119 -3.97 -13.23 7.60
C ASN A 119 -4.87 -14.41 7.20
N ALA A 120 -5.16 -14.54 5.92
CA ALA A 120 -5.96 -15.64 5.39
C ALA A 120 -5.20 -16.96 5.46
N ASN A 121 -5.91 -18.03 5.79
CA ASN A 121 -5.32 -19.38 5.89
C ASN A 121 -5.15 -20.03 4.52
N ASP A 122 -6.00 -19.67 3.56
CA ASP A 122 -6.01 -20.26 2.21
C ASP A 122 -6.41 -19.19 1.17
N LEU A 123 -6.32 -19.58 -0.10
CA LEU A 123 -6.65 -18.68 -1.21
C LEU A 123 -8.13 -18.29 -1.22
N ASP A 124 -9.03 -19.19 -0.86
CA ASP A 124 -10.48 -18.92 -0.84
C ASP A 124 -10.80 -17.83 0.20
N ALA A 125 -10.20 -17.92 1.38
CA ALA A 125 -10.36 -16.90 2.42
C ALA A 125 -9.80 -15.56 1.98
N ALA A 126 -8.63 -15.54 1.35
CA ALA A 126 -8.02 -14.34 0.78
C ALA A 126 -8.90 -13.72 -0.32
N ALA A 127 -9.47 -14.53 -1.20
CA ALA A 127 -10.39 -14.07 -2.25
C ALA A 127 -11.64 -13.42 -1.66
N LYS A 128 -12.19 -13.94 -0.57
CA LYS A 128 -13.33 -13.33 0.14
C LYS A 128 -12.99 -11.95 0.71
N ILE A 129 -11.79 -11.79 1.26
CA ILE A 129 -11.31 -10.49 1.76
C ILE A 129 -11.26 -9.48 0.63
N ILE A 130 -10.68 -9.84 -0.50
CA ILE A 130 -10.57 -8.96 -1.67
C ILE A 130 -11.97 -8.66 -2.26
N ALA A 131 -12.84 -9.64 -2.35
CA ALA A 131 -14.21 -9.46 -2.82
C ALA A 131 -14.98 -8.46 -1.93
N GLY A 132 -14.82 -8.53 -0.62
CA GLY A 132 -15.40 -7.56 0.32
C GLY A 132 -14.90 -6.14 0.07
N THR A 133 -13.61 -5.96 -0.18
CA THR A 133 -13.03 -4.67 -0.53
C THR A 133 -13.60 -4.15 -1.84
N ALA A 134 -13.70 -5.00 -2.87
CA ALA A 134 -14.29 -4.63 -4.16
C ALA A 134 -15.75 -4.18 -4.00
N ARG A 135 -16.52 -4.91 -3.22
CA ARG A 135 -17.91 -4.54 -2.93
C ARG A 135 -18.01 -3.17 -2.27
N SER A 136 -17.11 -2.86 -1.33
CA SER A 136 -17.07 -1.55 -0.68
C SER A 136 -16.71 -0.40 -1.63
N MET A 137 -16.12 -0.71 -2.77
CA MET A 137 -15.77 0.24 -3.83
C MET A 137 -16.85 0.37 -4.92
N GLY A 138 -17.93 -0.37 -4.82
CA GLY A 138 -18.96 -0.42 -5.86
C GLY A 138 -18.59 -1.27 -7.07
N ILE A 139 -17.76 -2.28 -6.87
CA ILE A 139 -17.34 -3.24 -7.89
C ILE A 139 -17.96 -4.60 -7.53
N GLU A 140 -18.72 -5.16 -8.47
CA GLU A 140 -19.33 -6.47 -8.30
C GLU A 140 -18.32 -7.57 -8.62
N VAL A 141 -18.41 -8.68 -7.91
CA VAL A 141 -17.60 -9.88 -8.16
C VAL A 141 -18.51 -11.00 -8.67
N GLU A 142 -18.18 -11.56 -9.82
CA GLU A 142 -18.91 -12.68 -10.46
C GLU A 142 -18.15 -14.00 -10.33
#